data_28a796248c8d80c1ea1721f0456d63c8
#
_entry.id   28a796248c8d80c1ea1721f0456d63c8
#
_cell.length_a   1.000
_cell.length_b   1.000
_cell.length_c   1.000
_cell.angle_alpha   90.00
_cell.angle_beta   90.00
_cell.angle_gamma   90.00
#
_symmetry.space_group_name_H-M   'P 1'
#
loop_
_entity.id
_entity.type
_entity.pdbx_description
1 polymer ?
#
loop_
_entity_poly.entity_id
_entity_poly.type
_entity_poly.pdbx_seq_one_letter_code
_entity_poly.pdbx_strand_id
1 'polypeptide(L)'
;MSFYEFNPQYAEPFSLIHPLKVGQIQELVSDAVPAYVDLVILFGSSLDLTCSPFADVDLYVISDDEKGAYEFFHKRCKALKIKADILVSDKYGFMEEALDINAIERQILKQGVVVYEKESFTA
;
A
#
# COMPACT_ATOMS: atom_id res chain seq x y z
N MET A 1 0.42 -20.67 -0.31
CA MET A 1 -0.71 -19.75 -0.19
C MET A 1 -0.46 -18.48 -0.98
N SER A 2 -1.42 -18.08 -1.80
CA SER A 2 -1.31 -16.87 -2.60
C SER A 2 -1.42 -15.63 -1.71
N PHE A 3 -0.69 -14.56 -2.08
CA PHE A 3 -0.80 -13.27 -1.40
C PHE A 3 -2.25 -12.78 -1.36
N TYR A 4 -3.01 -13.02 -2.42
CA TYR A 4 -4.39 -12.54 -2.56
C TYR A 4 -5.39 -13.22 -1.64
N GLU A 5 -5.10 -14.41 -1.19
CA GLU A 5 -6.01 -15.17 -0.32
C GLU A 5 -6.21 -14.53 1.05
N PHE A 6 -5.36 -13.59 1.42
CA PHE A 6 -5.40 -12.92 2.71
C PHE A 6 -6.00 -11.53 2.66
N ASN A 7 -6.40 -11.03 1.49
CA ASN A 7 -6.88 -9.66 1.36
C ASN A 7 -8.28 -9.62 0.72
N PRO A 8 -9.36 -9.64 1.55
CA PRO A 8 -10.72 -9.66 1.02
C PRO A 8 -11.12 -8.38 0.28
N GLN A 9 -10.43 -7.26 0.51
CA GLN A 9 -10.72 -5.98 -0.15
C GLN A 9 -10.01 -5.81 -1.48
N TYR A 10 -9.33 -6.83 -1.95
CA TYR A 10 -8.51 -6.76 -3.15
C TYR A 10 -9.29 -6.37 -4.40
N ALA A 11 -10.50 -6.92 -4.56
CA ALA A 11 -11.32 -6.72 -5.76
C ALA A 11 -11.89 -5.30 -5.86
N GLU A 12 -12.12 -4.64 -4.72
CA GLU A 12 -12.73 -3.32 -4.67
C GLU A 12 -11.94 -2.41 -3.72
N PRO A 13 -10.69 -2.07 -4.08
CA PRO A 13 -9.78 -1.41 -3.14
C PRO A 13 -10.25 -0.05 -2.65
N PHE A 14 -10.97 0.71 -3.47
CA PHE A 14 -11.32 2.08 -3.11
C PHE A 14 -12.63 2.18 -2.33
N SER A 15 -13.37 1.10 -2.13
CA SER A 15 -14.65 1.13 -1.42
C SER A 15 -14.51 1.47 0.06
N LEU A 16 -13.36 1.17 0.67
CA LEU A 16 -13.09 1.40 2.09
C LEU A 16 -12.31 2.69 2.37
N ILE A 17 -11.99 3.46 1.34
CA ILE A 17 -11.19 4.66 1.48
C ILE A 17 -12.11 5.87 1.56
N HIS A 18 -11.79 6.80 2.49
CA HIS A 18 -12.54 8.04 2.60
C HIS A 18 -12.58 8.75 1.23
N PRO A 19 -13.76 9.20 0.76
CA PRO A 19 -13.89 9.77 -0.59
C PRO A 19 -12.90 10.91 -0.90
N LEU A 20 -12.57 11.73 0.08
CA LEU A 20 -11.62 12.82 -0.12
C LEU A 20 -10.18 12.35 -0.28
N LYS A 21 -9.88 11.11 0.12
CA LYS A 21 -8.55 10.51 -0.04
C LYS A 21 -8.40 9.72 -1.33
N VAL A 22 -9.51 9.29 -1.93
CA VAL A 22 -9.46 8.45 -3.13
C VAL A 22 -8.64 9.11 -4.24
N GLY A 23 -8.90 10.39 -4.51
CA GLY A 23 -8.16 11.13 -5.53
C GLY A 23 -6.66 11.20 -5.25
N GLN A 24 -6.29 11.45 -3.98
CA GLN A 24 -4.88 11.49 -3.58
C GLN A 24 -4.19 10.14 -3.79
N ILE A 25 -4.84 9.06 -3.38
CA ILE A 25 -4.29 7.71 -3.53
C ILE A 25 -4.15 7.35 -5.01
N GLN A 26 -5.15 7.68 -5.83
CA GLN A 26 -5.10 7.44 -7.27
C GLN A 26 -3.93 8.17 -7.93
N GLU A 27 -3.67 9.41 -7.53
CA GLU A 27 -2.53 10.16 -8.05
C GLU A 27 -1.18 9.55 -7.61
N LEU A 28 -1.11 9.04 -6.38
CA LEU A 28 0.10 8.38 -5.89
C LEU A 28 0.49 7.16 -6.72
N VAL A 29 -0.48 6.42 -7.23
CA VAL A 29 -0.25 5.16 -7.92
C VAL A 29 -0.63 5.21 -9.40
N SER A 30 -0.87 6.42 -9.95
CA SER A 30 -1.29 6.56 -11.33
C SER A 30 -0.17 6.26 -12.32
N ASP A 31 0.44 7.25 -12.90
CA ASP A 31 1.41 7.06 -13.96
C ASP A 31 2.83 6.84 -13.43
N ALA A 32 3.63 6.16 -14.22
CA ALA A 32 5.08 6.06 -14.05
C ALA A 32 5.53 5.43 -12.72
N VAL A 33 4.73 4.54 -12.16
CA VAL A 33 5.19 3.71 -11.04
C VAL A 33 6.32 2.81 -11.56
N PRO A 34 7.50 2.81 -10.92
CA PRO A 34 8.63 2.03 -11.42
C PRO A 34 8.33 0.53 -11.50
N ALA A 35 8.95 -0.12 -12.50
CA ALA A 35 8.74 -1.56 -12.72
C ALA A 35 9.20 -2.43 -11.55
N TYR A 36 10.07 -1.93 -10.67
CA TYR A 36 10.51 -2.67 -9.50
C TYR A 36 9.50 -2.65 -8.35
N VAL A 37 8.43 -1.86 -8.45
CA VAL A 37 7.35 -1.85 -7.45
C VAL A 37 6.34 -2.93 -7.82
N ASP A 38 6.11 -3.89 -6.91
CA ASP A 38 5.18 -4.99 -7.15
C ASP A 38 3.77 -4.69 -6.65
N LEU A 39 3.66 -4.18 -5.42
CA LEU A 39 2.39 -3.86 -4.80
C LEU A 39 2.50 -2.58 -3.98
N VAL A 40 1.39 -1.85 -3.88
CA VAL A 40 1.20 -0.78 -2.89
C VAL A 40 -0.08 -1.09 -2.14
N ILE A 41 0.04 -1.18 -0.82
CA ILE A 41 -1.06 -1.54 0.08
C ILE A 41 -1.34 -0.36 1.01
N LEU A 42 -2.59 0.04 1.06
CA LEU A 42 -3.05 1.06 1.99
C LEU A 42 -3.53 0.37 3.27
N PHE A 43 -3.14 0.91 4.43
CA PHE A 43 -3.55 0.34 5.71
C PHE A 43 -3.77 1.45 6.75
N GLY A 44 -4.14 1.06 7.96
CA GLY A 44 -4.29 1.96 9.09
C GLY A 44 -5.53 2.85 8.99
N SER A 45 -5.40 4.08 9.51
CA SER A 45 -6.52 5.00 9.63
C SER A 45 -7.13 5.41 8.29
N SER A 46 -6.40 5.28 7.20
CA SER A 46 -6.91 5.61 5.87
C SER A 46 -8.07 4.72 5.43
N LEU A 47 -8.23 3.56 6.08
CA LEU A 47 -9.31 2.62 5.80
C LEU A 47 -10.54 2.85 6.69
N ASP A 48 -10.49 3.86 7.56
CA ASP A 48 -11.61 4.22 8.44
C ASP A 48 -12.35 5.41 7.83
N LEU A 49 -13.56 5.17 7.34
CA LEU A 49 -14.38 6.22 6.73
C LEU A 49 -14.78 7.33 7.70
N THR A 50 -14.68 7.06 9.00
CA THR A 50 -14.98 8.07 10.04
C THR A 50 -13.76 8.90 10.43
N CYS A 51 -12.57 8.51 9.96
CA CYS A 51 -11.33 9.21 10.24
C CYS A 51 -11.27 10.52 9.47
N SER A 52 -10.49 11.48 10.00
CA SER A 52 -10.26 12.73 9.29
C SER A 52 -9.62 12.49 7.91
N PRO A 53 -10.14 13.12 6.84
CA PRO A 53 -9.51 13.02 5.52
C PRO A 53 -8.12 13.67 5.47
N PHE A 54 -7.75 14.43 6.51
CA PHE A 54 -6.43 15.05 6.62
C PHE A 54 -5.44 14.23 7.44
N ALA A 55 -5.85 13.07 7.94
CA ALA A 55 -4.94 12.14 8.63
C ALA A 55 -3.89 11.62 7.64
N ASP A 56 -2.71 11.25 8.17
CA ASP A 56 -1.62 10.72 7.37
C ASP A 56 -2.04 9.44 6.64
N VAL A 57 -1.49 9.25 5.44
CA VAL A 57 -1.70 8.05 4.64
C VAL A 57 -0.65 7.03 5.04
N ASP A 58 -1.08 5.80 5.33
CA ASP A 58 -0.18 4.70 5.67
C ASP A 58 -0.06 3.76 4.48
N LEU A 59 1.14 3.69 3.90
CA LEU A 59 1.43 2.87 2.72
C LEU A 59 2.44 1.78 3.06
N TYR A 60 2.19 0.58 2.57
CA TYR A 60 3.17 -0.50 2.57
C TYR A 60 3.48 -0.86 1.12
N VAL A 61 4.74 -0.73 0.74
CA VAL A 61 5.19 -0.97 -0.63
C VAL A 61 6.00 -2.26 -0.67
N ILE A 62 5.67 -3.14 -1.59
CA ILE A 62 6.42 -4.35 -1.84
C ILE A 62 7.21 -4.16 -3.13
N SER A 63 8.53 -4.28 -3.05
CA SER A 63 9.43 -3.98 -4.16
C SER A 63 10.72 -4.74 -4.03
N ASP A 64 11.30 -5.11 -5.17
CA ASP A 64 12.64 -5.70 -5.22
C ASP A 64 13.74 -4.67 -4.94
N ASP A 65 13.45 -3.39 -5.13
CA ASP A 65 14.34 -2.27 -4.83
C ASP A 65 13.71 -1.42 -3.72
N GLU A 66 13.97 -1.80 -2.47
CA GLU A 66 13.37 -1.15 -1.32
C GLU A 66 13.73 0.34 -1.23
N LYS A 67 14.99 0.65 -1.42
CA LYS A 67 15.46 2.04 -1.35
C LYS A 67 14.88 2.89 -2.46
N GLY A 68 14.91 2.39 -3.68
CA GLY A 68 14.34 3.09 -4.83
C GLY A 68 12.84 3.33 -4.69
N ALA A 69 12.11 2.30 -4.20
CA ALA A 69 10.68 2.41 -3.97
C ALA A 69 10.35 3.46 -2.92
N TYR A 70 11.07 3.45 -1.80
CA TYR A 70 10.87 4.45 -0.75
C TYR A 70 11.10 5.87 -1.29
N GLU A 71 12.23 6.08 -1.96
CA GLU A 71 12.57 7.40 -2.52
C GLU A 71 11.52 7.88 -3.52
N PHE A 72 11.04 6.98 -4.38
CA PHE A 72 10.03 7.31 -5.37
C PHE A 72 8.74 7.81 -4.72
N PHE A 73 8.19 7.06 -3.78
CA PHE A 73 6.94 7.44 -3.15
C PHE A 73 7.10 8.63 -2.21
N HIS A 74 8.25 8.75 -1.54
CA HIS A 74 8.53 9.90 -0.70
C HIS A 74 8.53 11.20 -1.53
N LYS A 75 9.20 11.19 -2.68
CA LYS A 75 9.23 12.35 -3.58
C LYS A 75 7.84 12.66 -4.12
N ARG A 76 7.09 11.63 -4.52
CA ARG A 76 5.75 11.82 -5.06
C ARG A 76 4.80 12.41 -4.01
N CYS A 77 4.86 11.92 -2.78
CA CYS A 77 4.07 12.47 -1.68
C CYS A 77 4.41 13.95 -1.45
N LYS A 78 5.68 14.30 -1.47
CA LYS A 78 6.10 15.69 -1.34
C LYS A 78 5.53 16.57 -2.46
N ALA A 79 5.63 16.11 -3.71
CA ALA A 79 5.13 16.84 -4.86
C ALA A 79 3.63 17.07 -4.80
N LEU A 80 2.88 16.08 -4.30
CA LEU A 80 1.43 16.13 -4.17
C LEU A 80 0.96 16.74 -2.85
N LYS A 81 1.90 17.10 -1.97
CA LYS A 81 1.63 17.65 -0.63
C LYS A 81 0.80 16.69 0.23
N ILE A 82 1.11 15.41 0.14
CA ILE A 82 0.46 14.35 0.91
C ILE A 82 1.40 13.92 2.02
N LYS A 83 0.91 13.89 3.26
CA LYS A 83 1.66 13.34 4.38
C LYS A 83 1.43 11.83 4.40
N ALA A 84 2.52 11.07 4.35
CA ALA A 84 2.42 9.62 4.32
C ALA A 84 3.53 8.98 5.14
N ASP A 85 3.18 7.88 5.80
CA ASP A 85 4.15 6.96 6.39
C ASP A 85 4.34 5.81 5.40
N ILE A 86 5.56 5.59 4.98
CA ILE A 86 5.88 4.62 3.93
C ILE A 86 6.76 3.52 4.52
N LEU A 87 6.24 2.30 4.52
CA LEU A 87 7.00 1.09 4.86
C LEU A 87 7.29 0.34 3.57
N VAL A 88 8.48 -0.23 3.46
CA VAL A 88 8.89 -0.95 2.25
C VAL A 88 9.56 -2.26 2.64
N SER A 89 9.26 -3.30 1.89
CA SER A 89 9.92 -4.60 2.04
C SER A 89 9.87 -5.33 0.70
N ASP A 90 10.69 -6.37 0.55
CA ASP A 90 10.53 -7.25 -0.59
C ASP A 90 9.42 -8.28 -0.29
N LYS A 91 9.02 -9.03 -1.32
CA LYS A 91 7.94 -10.00 -1.21
C LYS A 91 8.23 -11.06 -0.14
N TYR A 92 9.46 -11.58 -0.12
CA TYR A 92 9.83 -12.65 0.80
C TYR A 92 9.91 -12.15 2.22
N GLY A 93 10.49 -10.97 2.43
CA GLY A 93 10.55 -10.33 3.74
C GLY A 93 9.17 -10.06 4.31
N PHE A 94 8.26 -9.55 3.47
CA PHE A 94 6.87 -9.31 3.90
C PHE A 94 6.19 -10.61 4.32
N MET A 95 6.29 -11.66 3.51
CA MET A 95 5.62 -12.93 3.82
C MET A 95 6.20 -13.59 5.05
N GLU A 96 7.52 -13.49 5.26
CA GLU A 96 8.17 -14.03 6.46
C GLU A 96 7.68 -13.32 7.71
N GLU A 97 7.66 -11.98 7.70
CA GLU A 97 7.16 -11.19 8.83
C GLU A 97 5.67 -11.44 9.08
N ALA A 98 4.89 -11.67 8.04
CA ALA A 98 3.46 -11.93 8.17
C ALA A 98 3.14 -13.26 8.87
N LEU A 99 4.13 -14.15 9.05
CA LEU A 99 3.95 -15.37 9.82
C LEU A 99 3.87 -15.07 11.33
N ASP A 100 4.40 -13.94 11.79
CA ASP A 100 4.33 -13.52 13.18
C ASP A 100 2.98 -12.83 13.41
N ILE A 101 2.15 -13.38 14.30
CA ILE A 101 0.82 -12.85 14.57
C ILE A 101 0.85 -11.46 15.22
N ASN A 102 1.99 -11.06 15.78
CA ASN A 102 2.15 -9.75 16.40
C ASN A 102 2.74 -8.71 15.44
N ALA A 103 3.17 -9.10 14.25
CA ALA A 103 3.76 -8.18 13.29
C ALA A 103 2.70 -7.35 12.58
N ILE A 104 3.07 -6.12 12.22
CA ILE A 104 2.19 -5.24 11.45
C ILE A 104 1.88 -5.84 10.07
N GLU A 105 2.83 -6.57 9.49
CA GLU A 105 2.64 -7.25 8.20
C GLU A 105 1.49 -8.25 8.23
N ARG A 106 1.28 -8.91 9.36
CA ARG A 106 0.15 -9.82 9.52
C ARG A 106 -1.18 -9.08 9.42
N GLN A 107 -1.29 -7.94 10.10
CA GLN A 107 -2.48 -7.10 10.03
C GLN A 107 -2.72 -6.57 8.63
N ILE A 108 -1.65 -6.11 7.97
CA ILE A 108 -1.72 -5.58 6.61
C ILE A 108 -2.20 -6.65 5.65
N LEU A 109 -1.72 -7.88 5.80
CA LEU A 109 -2.14 -9.00 4.95
C LEU A 109 -3.64 -9.29 5.08
N LYS A 110 -4.21 -9.09 6.27
CA LYS A 110 -5.63 -9.37 6.54
C LYS A 110 -6.54 -8.19 6.22
N GLN A 111 -6.11 -6.97 6.49
CA GLN A 111 -6.96 -5.79 6.50
C GLN A 111 -6.54 -4.71 5.51
N GLY A 112 -5.33 -4.80 4.96
CA GLY A 112 -4.85 -3.83 3.99
C GLY A 112 -5.63 -3.89 2.69
N VAL A 113 -5.61 -2.79 1.95
CA VAL A 113 -6.28 -2.67 0.67
C VAL A 113 -5.23 -2.44 -0.40
N VAL A 114 -5.16 -3.31 -1.40
CA VAL A 114 -4.22 -3.17 -2.51
C VAL A 114 -4.71 -2.05 -3.41
N VAL A 115 -3.90 -0.98 -3.55
CA VAL A 115 -4.25 0.17 -4.38
C VAL A 115 -3.44 0.21 -5.68
N TYR A 116 -2.36 -0.56 -5.77
CA TYR A 116 -1.58 -0.73 -6.98
C TYR A 116 -1.02 -2.14 -7.03
N GLU A 117 -1.05 -2.71 -8.21
CA GLU A 117 -0.51 -4.03 -8.46
C GLU A 117 0.19 -4.06 -9.81
N LYS A 118 1.42 -4.55 -9.81
CA LYS A 118 2.15 -4.79 -11.03
C LYS A 118 1.51 -5.95 -11.78
N GLU A 119 1.28 -5.79 -13.09
CA GLU A 119 0.57 -6.77 -13.91
C GLU A 119 1.15 -8.18 -13.81
N SER A 120 2.47 -8.30 -13.79
CA SER A 120 3.14 -9.61 -13.74
C SER A 120 3.17 -10.23 -12.34
N PHE A 121 2.72 -9.53 -11.31
CA PHE A 121 2.79 -10.02 -9.93
C PHE A 121 1.83 -11.19 -9.68
N THR A 122 0.69 -11.19 -10.35
CA THR A 122 -0.34 -12.24 -10.21
C THR A 122 -0.17 -13.42 -11.14
N ALA A 123 0.76 -13.35 -12.04
CA ALA A 123 0.99 -14.41 -13.03
C ALA A 123 1.53 -15.69 -12.38
#